data_3660e945591d9d0efadd4bd82149c5b2
#
_entry.id   3660e945591d9d0efadd4bd82149c5b2
#
_cell.length_a   1.000
_cell.length_b   1.000
_cell.length_c   1.000
_cell.angle_alpha   90.00
_cell.angle_beta   90.00
_cell.angle_gamma   90.00
#
_symmetry.space_group_name_H-M   'P 1'
#
loop_
_entity.id
_entity.type
_entity.pdbx_description
1 polymer ?
#
loop_
_entity_poly.entity_id
_entity_poly.type
_entity_poly.pdbx_seq_one_letter_code
_entity_poly.pdbx_strand_id
1 'polypeptide(L)'
;MQLSGEILYQYCLERYPVSRFGRNLLQEAFSLPLFYTPGTQLERGRTYIVRTRELPKNCTTQCLFLCLGGRPSFGWSGWQGMVLYVEDAALDLLTLCNDVSRLFDRVSTWRQTMQDLLSQRAELDALVTASLPLFENCITITDYKFSILVNCGLFGEGSARHVAVIHDYDRVPEEIVATFWSDSADSAQRREPFTFKGQRENPEGENYCINLYLGSSYYGTCTLWNKLRPMNVRDKLLFAQFAEFIKQYLSSQPSASGHNSVTMKSIFSDLVHSFPTSGQDLEWAVDLVKNNLHLTHATLDAWHILVIRSANRNKALPAEYICASLEDMLTCSTAIVLDEQIVCLCPLPVGESCESTICDILLPYLADMNFQLAISAPFTDLFRAKSHYLQASAILETGRRYAPQQRIYRFSDYILPYMLRHSSGELDTETFLTPGLKELMQLDGTVDYWGTLRLYLDNECNASKTAQDLYLHRSSLLPRLDKIRSLVELDTPEQRLYLRLCMTLLDMEKERKKT
;
A
#
# COMPACT_ATOMS: atom_id res chain seq x y z
N MET A 1 0.84 -37.60 -14.32
CA MET A 1 1.39 -36.70 -13.31
C MET A 1 2.81 -36.30 -13.68
N GLN A 2 3.17 -35.02 -13.58
CA GLN A 2 4.47 -34.50 -13.99
C GLN A 2 5.04 -33.50 -12.98
N LEU A 3 6.37 -33.51 -12.84
CA LEU A 3 7.14 -32.51 -12.09
C LEU A 3 8.17 -31.86 -13.02
N SER A 4 8.50 -30.59 -12.80
CA SER A 4 9.57 -29.96 -13.59
C SER A 4 10.93 -30.58 -13.28
N GLY A 5 11.82 -30.58 -14.26
CA GLY A 5 13.19 -31.02 -14.08
C GLY A 5 13.92 -30.28 -12.96
N GLU A 6 13.58 -29.00 -12.75
CA GLU A 6 14.14 -28.20 -11.67
C GLU A 6 13.72 -28.74 -10.29
N ILE A 7 12.46 -29.07 -10.08
CA ILE A 7 11.98 -29.66 -8.82
C ILE A 7 12.71 -30.97 -8.53
N LEU A 8 12.85 -31.80 -9.57
CA LEU A 8 13.56 -33.10 -9.45
C LEU A 8 15.04 -32.91 -9.14
N TYR A 9 15.69 -31.98 -9.85
CA TYR A 9 17.11 -31.65 -9.63
C TYR A 9 17.35 -31.13 -8.22
N GLN A 10 16.57 -30.16 -7.76
CA GLN A 10 16.70 -29.61 -6.42
C GLN A 10 16.42 -30.67 -5.33
N TYR A 11 15.42 -31.51 -5.54
CA TYR A 11 15.13 -32.61 -4.60
C TYR A 11 16.30 -33.60 -4.48
N CYS A 12 16.95 -33.92 -5.61
CA CYS A 12 18.12 -34.79 -5.60
C CYS A 12 19.33 -34.10 -4.95
N LEU A 13 19.56 -32.80 -5.23
CA LEU A 13 20.64 -32.01 -4.62
C LEU A 13 20.55 -31.92 -3.10
N GLU A 14 19.33 -31.87 -2.55
CA GLU A 14 19.13 -31.81 -1.10
C GLU A 14 19.53 -33.11 -0.38
N ARG A 15 19.59 -34.23 -1.09
CA ARG A 15 19.78 -35.57 -0.53
C ARG A 15 21.08 -36.22 -0.94
N TYR A 16 21.57 -35.89 -2.11
CA TYR A 16 22.68 -36.56 -2.74
C TYR A 16 23.64 -35.56 -3.40
N PRO A 17 24.93 -35.88 -3.49
CA PRO A 17 25.82 -35.18 -4.40
C PRO A 17 25.37 -35.43 -5.85
N VAL A 18 24.94 -34.38 -6.55
CA VAL A 18 24.39 -34.51 -7.91
C VAL A 18 25.13 -33.63 -8.89
N SER A 19 25.55 -34.20 -10.02
CA SER A 19 26.06 -33.48 -11.18
C SER A 19 25.09 -33.59 -12.36
N ARG A 20 25.01 -32.54 -13.17
CA ARG A 20 24.09 -32.49 -14.32
C ARG A 20 24.86 -32.55 -15.64
N PHE A 21 24.38 -33.37 -16.56
CA PHE A 21 24.94 -33.57 -17.90
C PHE A 21 23.84 -33.57 -18.97
N GLY A 22 24.23 -33.45 -20.23
CA GLY A 22 23.34 -33.42 -21.38
C GLY A 22 22.65 -32.07 -21.60
N ARG A 23 21.46 -32.11 -22.19
CA ARG A 23 20.68 -30.90 -22.48
C ARG A 23 20.08 -30.31 -21.20
N ASN A 24 20.00 -28.99 -21.13
CA ASN A 24 19.29 -28.34 -20.03
C ASN A 24 17.78 -28.43 -20.24
N LEU A 25 17.10 -29.31 -19.47
CA LEU A 25 15.66 -29.53 -19.52
C LEU A 25 15.02 -29.24 -18.15
N LEU A 26 15.57 -28.34 -17.34
CA LEU A 26 15.08 -28.03 -16.01
C LEU A 26 13.64 -27.47 -16.02
N GLN A 27 13.26 -26.76 -17.06
CA GLN A 27 11.91 -26.22 -17.22
C GLN A 27 10.91 -27.21 -17.81
N GLU A 28 11.39 -28.32 -18.37
CA GLU A 28 10.50 -29.36 -18.93
C GLU A 28 9.86 -30.20 -17.82
N ALA A 29 8.69 -30.74 -18.12
CA ALA A 29 7.94 -31.58 -17.20
C ALA A 29 8.22 -33.08 -17.44
N PHE A 30 8.44 -33.80 -16.35
CA PHE A 30 8.75 -35.23 -16.35
C PHE A 30 7.77 -36.02 -15.52
N SER A 31 7.44 -37.23 -16.01
CA SER A 31 6.54 -38.18 -15.35
C SER A 31 7.32 -39.12 -14.39
N LEU A 32 6.56 -39.92 -13.62
CA LEU A 32 7.07 -40.91 -12.67
C LEU A 32 8.27 -41.69 -13.24
N PRO A 33 9.25 -42.02 -12.37
CA PRO A 33 10.43 -42.76 -12.80
C PRO A 33 10.13 -44.22 -13.16
N LEU A 34 10.81 -44.68 -14.19
CA LEU A 34 10.83 -46.08 -14.61
C LEU A 34 12.28 -46.58 -14.67
N PHE A 35 12.50 -47.84 -14.40
CA PHE A 35 13.80 -48.45 -14.64
C PHE A 35 14.09 -48.53 -16.13
N TYR A 36 15.24 -48.01 -16.54
CA TYR A 36 15.69 -48.16 -17.92
C TYR A 36 16.46 -49.46 -18.09
N THR A 37 16.13 -50.18 -19.16
CA THR A 37 16.88 -51.35 -19.65
C THR A 37 17.37 -51.09 -21.07
N PRO A 38 18.60 -51.53 -21.45
CA PRO A 38 19.09 -51.35 -22.81
C PRO A 38 18.10 -51.90 -23.86
N GLY A 39 17.75 -51.07 -24.83
CA GLY A 39 16.75 -51.37 -25.85
C GLY A 39 15.34 -50.83 -25.58
N THR A 40 15.10 -50.22 -24.40
CA THR A 40 13.83 -49.51 -24.12
C THR A 40 13.64 -48.34 -25.09
N GLN A 41 12.48 -48.24 -25.72
CA GLN A 41 12.08 -47.07 -26.51
C GLN A 41 11.90 -45.88 -25.57
N LEU A 42 12.68 -44.80 -25.80
CA LEU A 42 12.63 -43.59 -24.95
C LEU A 42 11.41 -42.74 -25.30
N GLU A 43 10.69 -42.33 -24.25
CA GLU A 43 9.51 -41.47 -24.36
C GLU A 43 9.87 -40.03 -23.95
N ARG A 44 9.30 -39.04 -24.66
CA ARG A 44 9.43 -37.64 -24.29
C ARG A 44 8.77 -37.35 -22.93
N GLY A 45 9.47 -36.55 -22.07
CA GLY A 45 8.95 -36.21 -20.76
C GLY A 45 8.90 -37.36 -19.75
N ARG A 46 9.64 -38.43 -19.98
CA ARG A 46 9.75 -39.57 -19.07
C ARG A 46 11.00 -39.48 -18.22
N THR A 47 10.91 -39.90 -16.95
CA THR A 47 12.07 -40.08 -16.08
C THR A 47 12.51 -41.53 -16.09
N TYR A 48 13.80 -41.80 -16.28
CA TYR A 48 14.39 -43.12 -16.25
C TYR A 48 15.45 -43.21 -15.14
N ILE A 49 15.45 -44.30 -14.42
CA ILE A 49 16.48 -44.64 -13.42
C ILE A 49 17.38 -45.70 -14.01
N VAL A 50 18.69 -45.47 -13.98
CA VAL A 50 19.67 -46.27 -14.70
C VAL A 50 21.02 -46.32 -13.99
N ARG A 51 21.77 -47.39 -14.15
CA ARG A 51 23.20 -47.42 -13.82
C ARG A 51 24.02 -46.79 -14.94
N THR A 52 25.11 -46.12 -14.62
CA THR A 52 25.99 -45.45 -15.60
C THR A 52 26.42 -46.36 -16.73
N ARG A 53 26.73 -47.63 -16.46
CA ARG A 53 27.14 -48.62 -17.47
C ARG A 53 26.04 -49.01 -18.47
N GLU A 54 24.79 -48.75 -18.11
CA GLU A 54 23.60 -49.10 -18.91
C GLU A 54 23.02 -47.87 -19.62
N LEU A 55 23.59 -46.67 -19.35
CA LEU A 55 23.16 -45.41 -19.96
C LEU A 55 23.33 -45.47 -21.48
N PRO A 56 22.33 -45.08 -22.28
CA PRO A 56 22.44 -45.15 -23.75
C PRO A 56 23.54 -44.19 -24.23
N LYS A 57 24.33 -44.64 -25.21
CA LYS A 57 25.42 -43.82 -25.79
C LYS A 57 24.90 -42.62 -26.59
N ASN A 58 23.65 -42.67 -27.05
CA ASN A 58 22.97 -41.60 -27.77
C ASN A 58 21.53 -41.47 -27.28
N CYS A 59 21.03 -40.25 -27.19
CA CYS A 59 19.66 -39.94 -26.79
C CYS A 59 19.11 -38.83 -27.66
N THR A 60 18.17 -39.15 -28.51
CA THR A 60 17.48 -38.23 -29.44
C THR A 60 16.16 -37.70 -28.86
N THR A 61 15.78 -38.14 -27.68
CA THR A 61 14.50 -37.85 -27.05
C THR A 61 14.70 -36.95 -25.82
N GLN A 62 13.82 -35.98 -25.62
CA GLN A 62 13.81 -35.12 -24.41
C GLN A 62 13.25 -35.91 -23.22
N CYS A 63 14.13 -36.58 -22.49
CA CYS A 63 13.81 -37.35 -21.30
C CYS A 63 14.83 -37.08 -20.20
N LEU A 64 14.52 -37.49 -18.98
CA LEU A 64 15.38 -37.33 -17.80
C LEU A 64 15.94 -38.70 -17.38
N PHE A 65 17.24 -38.79 -17.18
CA PHE A 65 17.89 -39.93 -16.56
C PHE A 65 18.38 -39.59 -15.16
N LEU A 66 17.97 -40.36 -14.19
CA LEU A 66 18.58 -40.40 -12.85
C LEU A 66 19.61 -41.52 -12.85
N CYS A 67 20.87 -41.14 -12.89
CA CYS A 67 21.96 -42.07 -13.14
C CYS A 67 22.79 -42.33 -11.89
N LEU A 68 23.00 -43.58 -11.54
CA LEU A 68 23.74 -44.01 -10.37
C LEU A 68 24.97 -44.85 -10.74
N GLY A 69 26.10 -44.60 -10.08
CA GLY A 69 27.35 -45.35 -10.28
C GLY A 69 28.52 -44.46 -10.63
N GLY A 70 29.53 -44.99 -11.35
CA GLY A 70 30.71 -44.23 -11.77
C GLY A 70 30.37 -43.10 -12.77
N ARG A 71 31.19 -42.04 -12.82
CA ARG A 71 30.94 -40.90 -13.71
C ARG A 71 30.90 -41.32 -15.17
N PRO A 72 29.89 -40.85 -15.95
CA PRO A 72 29.86 -41.11 -17.38
C PRO A 72 31.09 -40.58 -18.11
N SER A 73 31.72 -41.41 -18.97
CA SER A 73 32.97 -41.12 -19.67
C SER A 73 32.83 -40.81 -21.15
N PHE A 74 31.61 -40.58 -21.66
CA PHE A 74 31.36 -40.31 -23.10
C PHE A 74 30.96 -38.85 -23.34
N GLY A 75 31.08 -38.40 -24.58
CA GLY A 75 30.71 -37.03 -24.96
C GLY A 75 29.18 -36.85 -25.05
N TRP A 76 28.72 -35.65 -24.65
CA TRP A 76 27.31 -35.30 -24.63
C TRP A 76 26.84 -34.54 -25.89
N SER A 77 27.70 -34.48 -26.92
CA SER A 77 27.35 -33.80 -28.17
C SER A 77 26.19 -34.48 -28.86
N GLY A 78 25.13 -33.72 -29.16
CA GLY A 78 23.92 -34.24 -29.82
C GLY A 78 22.89 -34.88 -28.86
N TRP A 79 23.19 -35.04 -27.59
CA TRP A 79 22.25 -35.58 -26.61
C TRP A 79 21.06 -34.61 -26.37
N GLN A 80 19.84 -35.12 -26.52
CA GLN A 80 18.60 -34.38 -26.29
C GLN A 80 18.05 -34.60 -24.89
N GLY A 81 18.50 -35.62 -24.16
CA GLY A 81 18.11 -35.91 -22.79
C GLY A 81 18.91 -35.13 -21.76
N MET A 82 18.41 -35.03 -20.52
CA MET A 82 19.11 -34.53 -19.34
C MET A 82 19.47 -35.71 -18.44
N VAL A 83 20.67 -35.67 -17.86
CA VAL A 83 21.14 -36.65 -16.88
C VAL A 83 21.41 -35.95 -15.57
N LEU A 84 20.80 -36.43 -14.50
CA LEU A 84 21.14 -36.12 -13.12
C LEU A 84 21.95 -37.30 -12.58
N TYR A 85 23.23 -37.10 -12.46
CA TYR A 85 24.17 -38.10 -12.00
C TYR A 85 24.35 -38.00 -10.48
N VAL A 86 24.01 -39.08 -9.77
CA VAL A 86 24.08 -39.19 -8.30
C VAL A 86 25.38 -39.86 -7.92
N GLU A 87 26.24 -39.13 -7.21
CA GLU A 87 27.55 -39.58 -6.75
C GLU A 87 27.48 -40.21 -5.35
N ASP A 88 26.75 -41.30 -5.22
CA ASP A 88 26.64 -42.03 -3.97
C ASP A 88 26.89 -43.54 -4.21
N ALA A 89 28.00 -44.03 -3.71
CA ALA A 89 28.39 -45.44 -3.89
C ALA A 89 27.59 -46.42 -3.00
N ALA A 90 26.98 -45.94 -1.92
CA ALA A 90 26.18 -46.75 -0.99
C ALA A 90 24.71 -46.84 -1.40
N LEU A 91 24.26 -45.97 -2.31
CA LEU A 91 22.88 -45.91 -2.78
C LEU A 91 22.62 -47.01 -3.82
N ASP A 92 21.49 -47.69 -3.70
CA ASP A 92 21.00 -48.60 -4.73
C ASP A 92 19.89 -47.94 -5.62
N LEU A 93 19.65 -48.51 -6.80
CA LEU A 93 18.68 -47.99 -7.76
C LEU A 93 17.25 -48.03 -7.21
N LEU A 94 16.89 -49.02 -6.39
CA LEU A 94 15.56 -49.16 -5.83
C LEU A 94 15.27 -48.07 -4.80
N THR A 95 16.24 -47.79 -3.93
CA THR A 95 16.18 -46.69 -2.96
C THR A 95 16.04 -45.32 -3.67
N LEU A 96 16.85 -45.05 -4.68
CA LEU A 96 16.73 -43.83 -5.48
C LEU A 96 15.36 -43.72 -6.16
N CYS A 97 14.86 -44.84 -6.72
CA CYS A 97 13.54 -44.89 -7.34
C CYS A 97 12.43 -44.59 -6.32
N ASN A 98 12.48 -45.22 -5.17
CA ASN A 98 11.51 -45.05 -4.11
C ASN A 98 11.51 -43.61 -3.56
N ASP A 99 12.68 -43.00 -3.39
CA ASP A 99 12.78 -41.62 -2.88
C ASP A 99 12.18 -40.62 -3.87
N VAL A 100 12.49 -40.77 -5.14
CA VAL A 100 11.93 -39.91 -6.19
C VAL A 100 10.44 -40.17 -6.36
N SER A 101 9.98 -41.43 -6.32
CA SER A 101 8.56 -41.77 -6.37
C SER A 101 7.78 -41.14 -5.21
N ARG A 102 8.32 -41.16 -3.97
CA ARG A 102 7.71 -40.49 -2.83
C ARG A 102 7.53 -38.99 -3.02
N LEU A 103 8.47 -38.32 -3.70
CA LEU A 103 8.28 -36.91 -4.06
C LEU A 103 7.09 -36.74 -4.99
N PHE A 104 7.01 -37.57 -6.05
CA PHE A 104 5.89 -37.56 -6.97
C PHE A 104 4.56 -37.79 -6.26
N ASP A 105 4.49 -38.80 -5.39
CA ASP A 105 3.27 -39.13 -4.64
C ASP A 105 2.87 -37.98 -3.71
N ARG A 106 3.83 -37.40 -2.96
CA ARG A 106 3.58 -36.29 -2.04
C ARG A 106 3.02 -35.08 -2.77
N VAL A 107 3.64 -34.67 -3.89
CA VAL A 107 3.18 -33.50 -4.66
C VAL A 107 1.87 -33.80 -5.39
N SER A 108 1.66 -35.04 -5.85
CA SER A 108 0.40 -35.47 -6.49
C SER A 108 -0.77 -35.42 -5.53
N THR A 109 -0.60 -36.06 -4.38
CA THR A 109 -1.62 -36.10 -3.34
C THR A 109 -1.98 -34.69 -2.89
N TRP A 110 -0.96 -33.81 -2.68
CA TRP A 110 -1.20 -32.42 -2.36
C TRP A 110 -2.00 -31.70 -3.45
N ARG A 111 -1.62 -31.81 -4.72
CA ARG A 111 -2.36 -31.18 -5.85
C ARG A 111 -3.80 -31.67 -5.93
N GLN A 112 -4.01 -33.00 -5.75
CA GLN A 112 -5.35 -33.57 -5.74
C GLN A 112 -6.17 -33.01 -4.57
N THR A 113 -5.59 -32.98 -3.36
CA THR A 113 -6.23 -32.39 -2.19
C THR A 113 -6.62 -30.93 -2.43
N MET A 114 -5.73 -30.13 -3.05
CA MET A 114 -6.03 -28.72 -3.38
C MET A 114 -7.21 -28.61 -4.35
N GLN A 115 -7.25 -29.46 -5.39
CA GLN A 115 -8.36 -29.49 -6.36
C GLN A 115 -9.68 -29.93 -5.71
N ASP A 116 -9.64 -30.94 -4.85
CA ASP A 116 -10.81 -31.42 -4.13
C ASP A 116 -11.37 -30.34 -3.18
N LEU A 117 -10.50 -29.65 -2.42
CA LEU A 117 -10.89 -28.53 -1.57
C LEU A 117 -11.52 -27.38 -2.36
N LEU A 118 -10.93 -27.01 -3.51
CA LEU A 118 -11.50 -26.00 -4.40
C LEU A 118 -12.89 -26.42 -4.93
N SER A 119 -13.04 -27.67 -5.35
CA SER A 119 -14.30 -28.21 -5.87
C SER A 119 -15.41 -28.24 -4.81
N GLN A 120 -15.04 -28.51 -3.55
CA GLN A 120 -15.93 -28.51 -2.39
C GLN A 120 -16.21 -27.10 -1.84
N ARG A 121 -15.59 -26.05 -2.41
CA ARG A 121 -15.66 -24.68 -1.90
C ARG A 121 -15.24 -24.57 -0.42
N ALA A 122 -14.23 -25.34 -0.04
CA ALA A 122 -13.68 -25.27 1.30
C ALA A 122 -13.15 -23.86 1.61
N GLU A 123 -13.04 -23.49 2.87
CA GLU A 123 -12.50 -22.20 3.30
C GLU A 123 -11.00 -22.07 3.02
N LEU A 124 -10.51 -20.83 2.95
CA LEU A 124 -9.11 -20.51 2.63
C LEU A 124 -8.13 -21.19 3.60
N ASP A 125 -8.49 -21.25 4.88
CA ASP A 125 -7.72 -21.90 5.94
C ASP A 125 -7.46 -23.37 5.64
N ALA A 126 -8.43 -24.07 5.06
CA ALA A 126 -8.29 -25.47 4.70
C ALA A 126 -7.23 -25.68 3.61
N LEU A 127 -7.17 -24.80 2.60
CA LEU A 127 -6.17 -24.87 1.55
C LEU A 127 -4.76 -24.61 2.10
N VAL A 128 -4.61 -23.62 2.96
CA VAL A 128 -3.33 -23.30 3.61
C VAL A 128 -2.90 -24.47 4.51
N THR A 129 -3.78 -24.96 5.36
CA THR A 129 -3.50 -26.07 6.30
C THR A 129 -3.07 -27.34 5.56
N ALA A 130 -3.74 -27.69 4.45
CA ALA A 130 -3.37 -28.84 3.63
C ALA A 130 -1.99 -28.68 2.97
N SER A 131 -1.48 -27.46 2.84
CA SER A 131 -0.19 -27.16 2.22
C SER A 131 0.96 -27.08 3.21
N LEU A 132 0.70 -26.82 4.50
CA LEU A 132 1.73 -26.72 5.53
C LEU A 132 2.68 -27.93 5.61
N PRO A 133 2.22 -29.20 5.52
CA PRO A 133 3.13 -30.34 5.54
C PRO A 133 4.10 -30.38 4.36
N LEU A 134 3.77 -29.74 3.23
CA LEU A 134 4.64 -29.68 2.05
C LEU A 134 5.77 -28.67 2.25
N PHE A 135 5.45 -27.49 2.80
CA PHE A 135 6.38 -26.37 2.94
C PHE A 135 7.14 -26.40 4.26
N GLU A 136 6.55 -26.95 5.32
CA GLU A 136 7.13 -26.99 6.68
C GLU A 136 7.62 -25.62 7.17
N ASN A 137 6.89 -24.57 6.78
CA ASN A 137 7.12 -23.18 7.12
C ASN A 137 5.79 -22.46 7.30
N CYS A 138 5.87 -21.21 7.75
CA CYS A 138 4.68 -20.40 7.97
C CYS A 138 4.19 -19.78 6.66
N ILE A 139 2.87 -19.70 6.49
CA ILE A 139 2.22 -19.09 5.31
C ILE A 139 1.29 -18.00 5.78
N THR A 140 1.39 -16.84 5.18
CA THR A 140 0.48 -15.71 5.38
C THR A 140 -0.13 -15.31 4.04
N ILE A 141 -1.45 -15.10 4.03
CA ILE A 141 -2.18 -14.55 2.89
C ILE A 141 -2.83 -13.26 3.37
N THR A 142 -2.64 -12.18 2.63
CA THR A 142 -3.23 -10.87 2.92
C THR A 142 -4.05 -10.37 1.73
N ASP A 143 -4.99 -9.49 2.01
CA ASP A 143 -5.64 -8.68 0.98
C ASP A 143 -4.78 -7.46 0.58
N TYR A 144 -5.31 -6.64 -0.32
CA TYR A 144 -4.65 -5.41 -0.79
C TYR A 144 -4.51 -4.34 0.30
N LYS A 145 -5.26 -4.45 1.40
CA LYS A 145 -5.17 -3.60 2.59
C LYS A 145 -4.17 -4.12 3.62
N PHE A 146 -3.49 -5.22 3.32
CA PHE A 146 -2.67 -5.97 4.26
C PHE A 146 -3.44 -6.53 5.46
N SER A 147 -4.77 -6.65 5.34
CA SER A 147 -5.56 -7.43 6.31
C SER A 147 -5.16 -8.90 6.18
N ILE A 148 -4.95 -9.55 7.31
CA ILE A 148 -4.54 -10.95 7.32
C ILE A 148 -5.76 -11.83 7.10
N LEU A 149 -5.80 -12.50 5.95
CA LEU A 149 -6.84 -13.48 5.63
C LEU A 149 -6.55 -14.83 6.28
N VAL A 150 -5.28 -15.25 6.24
CA VAL A 150 -4.78 -16.47 6.90
C VAL A 150 -3.33 -16.25 7.31
N ASN A 151 -2.99 -16.70 8.51
CA ASN A 151 -1.62 -16.64 9.04
C ASN A 151 -1.33 -17.83 9.93
N CYS A 152 -0.80 -18.91 9.39
CA CYS A 152 -0.55 -20.12 10.15
C CYS A 152 0.72 -20.86 9.74
N GLY A 153 1.18 -21.75 10.63
CA GLY A 153 2.32 -22.60 10.42
C GLY A 153 2.14 -23.96 11.08
N LEU A 154 2.99 -24.91 10.71
CA LEU A 154 3.03 -26.24 11.30
C LEU A 154 4.17 -26.32 12.32
N PHE A 155 3.84 -26.36 13.59
CA PHE A 155 4.78 -26.37 14.71
C PHE A 155 4.87 -27.74 15.34
N GLY A 156 5.98 -27.99 16.06
CA GLY A 156 6.24 -29.27 16.76
C GLY A 156 6.98 -30.29 15.90
N GLU A 157 7.33 -31.43 16.50
CA GLU A 157 8.07 -32.52 15.85
C GLU A 157 7.29 -33.84 15.91
N GLY A 158 7.48 -34.68 14.89
CA GLY A 158 6.88 -36.01 14.82
C GLY A 158 5.35 -36.01 14.99
N SER A 159 4.82 -36.80 15.92
CA SER A 159 3.38 -36.89 16.22
C SER A 159 2.82 -35.69 16.98
N ALA A 160 3.68 -34.81 17.51
CA ALA A 160 3.27 -33.59 18.22
C ALA A 160 3.09 -32.38 17.30
N ARG A 161 3.20 -32.54 15.97
CA ARG A 161 2.97 -31.45 14.99
C ARG A 161 1.53 -30.96 15.05
N HIS A 162 1.36 -29.66 15.13
CA HIS A 162 0.05 -28.99 15.14
C HIS A 162 0.07 -27.72 14.33
N VAL A 163 -1.07 -27.36 13.78
CA VAL A 163 -1.27 -26.07 13.11
C VAL A 163 -1.54 -25.00 14.17
N ALA A 164 -0.81 -23.90 14.11
CA ALA A 164 -1.04 -22.77 14.98
C ALA A 164 -1.03 -21.46 14.19
N VAL A 165 -1.86 -20.51 14.63
CA VAL A 165 -1.83 -19.13 14.16
C VAL A 165 -0.55 -18.48 14.71
N ILE A 166 0.15 -17.73 13.84
CA ILE A 166 1.46 -17.19 14.17
C ILE A 166 1.34 -15.88 14.95
N HIS A 167 0.34 -15.05 14.61
CA HIS A 167 0.09 -13.77 15.22
C HIS A 167 -1.42 -13.51 15.29
N ASP A 168 -1.83 -12.89 16.37
CA ASP A 168 -3.23 -12.51 16.62
C ASP A 168 -3.50 -11.07 16.17
N TYR A 169 -3.08 -10.73 14.96
CA TYR A 169 -3.29 -9.41 14.37
C TYR A 169 -4.28 -9.51 13.20
N ASP A 170 -5.23 -8.59 13.15
CA ASP A 170 -6.16 -8.47 12.02
C ASP A 170 -5.46 -7.94 10.75
N ARG A 171 -4.33 -7.23 10.92
CA ARG A 171 -3.54 -6.62 9.84
C ARG A 171 -2.03 -6.80 10.07
N VAL A 172 -1.28 -6.86 8.97
CA VAL A 172 0.19 -6.90 9.03
C VAL A 172 0.70 -5.63 9.71
N PRO A 173 1.56 -5.73 10.74
CA PRO A 173 2.13 -4.57 11.40
C PRO A 173 2.85 -3.63 10.43
N GLU A 174 2.69 -2.32 10.64
CA GLU A 174 3.22 -1.27 9.78
C GLU A 174 4.73 -1.38 9.53
N GLU A 175 5.51 -1.73 10.56
CA GLU A 175 6.95 -1.92 10.45
C GLU A 175 7.32 -2.99 9.41
N ILE A 176 6.53 -4.07 9.34
CA ILE A 176 6.72 -5.16 8.37
C ILE A 176 6.33 -4.67 6.98
N VAL A 177 5.21 -3.97 6.85
CA VAL A 177 4.75 -3.41 5.57
C VAL A 177 5.77 -2.38 5.06
N ALA A 178 6.29 -1.50 5.91
CA ALA A 178 7.30 -0.51 5.54
C ALA A 178 8.60 -1.16 5.06
N THR A 179 9.04 -2.24 5.70
CA THR A 179 10.24 -3.00 5.27
C THR A 179 10.00 -3.69 3.94
N PHE A 180 8.88 -4.39 3.82
CA PHE A 180 8.45 -5.05 2.60
C PHE A 180 8.41 -4.07 1.40
N TRP A 181 8.00 -2.82 1.66
CA TRP A 181 7.87 -1.80 0.63
C TRP A 181 9.16 -1.04 0.35
N SER A 182 10.02 -0.83 1.35
CA SER A 182 11.30 -0.13 1.19
C SER A 182 12.34 -0.94 0.41
N ASP A 183 12.30 -2.28 0.55
CA ASP A 183 13.19 -3.18 -0.20
C ASP A 183 12.82 -3.28 -1.69
N SER A 184 11.66 -2.74 -2.07
CA SER A 184 11.23 -2.74 -3.47
C SER A 184 10.16 -1.67 -3.73
N ALA A 185 10.56 -0.52 -4.19
CA ALA A 185 9.68 0.63 -4.49
C ALA A 185 8.50 0.32 -5.43
N ASP A 186 8.51 -0.84 -6.11
CA ASP A 186 7.47 -1.31 -7.04
C ASP A 186 6.82 -2.63 -6.59
N SER A 187 6.84 -2.95 -5.29
CA SER A 187 6.46 -4.31 -4.82
C SER A 187 5.01 -4.68 -5.17
N ALA A 188 4.05 -3.76 -5.12
CA ALA A 188 2.67 -4.05 -5.55
C ALA A 188 2.52 -4.17 -7.07
N GLN A 189 3.44 -3.62 -7.85
CA GLN A 189 3.42 -3.74 -9.32
C GLN A 189 4.16 -4.98 -9.82
N ARG A 190 4.96 -5.63 -8.95
CA ARG A 190 5.69 -6.85 -9.34
C ARG A 190 4.75 -8.00 -9.60
N ARG A 191 4.78 -8.49 -10.82
CA ARG A 191 4.09 -9.74 -11.21
C ARG A 191 4.95 -10.98 -10.99
N GLU A 192 6.26 -10.80 -10.91
CA GLU A 192 7.21 -11.87 -10.62
C GLU A 192 7.36 -12.06 -9.11
N PRO A 193 7.51 -13.30 -8.66
CA PRO A 193 7.82 -13.58 -7.25
C PRO A 193 9.12 -12.90 -6.80
N PHE A 194 9.18 -12.49 -5.54
CA PHE A 194 10.35 -11.80 -5.00
C PHE A 194 10.65 -12.23 -3.56
N THR A 195 11.85 -11.88 -3.09
CA THR A 195 12.27 -12.09 -1.71
C THR A 195 12.44 -10.75 -0.99
N PHE A 196 12.18 -10.76 0.31
CA PHE A 196 12.41 -9.61 1.19
C PHE A 196 12.94 -10.07 2.55
N LYS A 197 13.67 -9.22 3.25
CA LYS A 197 14.26 -9.53 4.56
C LYS A 197 13.26 -9.24 5.69
N GLY A 198 13.14 -10.18 6.64
CA GLY A 198 12.36 -9.97 7.87
C GLY A 198 13.18 -9.24 8.95
N GLN A 199 12.55 -8.35 9.73
CA GLN A 199 13.29 -7.41 10.58
C GLN A 199 13.81 -7.92 11.92
N ARG A 200 13.23 -8.90 12.59
CA ARG A 200 13.62 -9.17 14.00
C ARG A 200 13.98 -10.61 14.35
N GLU A 201 13.35 -11.60 13.77
CA GLU A 201 13.49 -12.98 14.21
C GLU A 201 14.48 -13.82 13.39
N ASN A 202 14.75 -13.44 12.15
CA ASN A 202 15.77 -14.07 11.30
C ASN A 202 16.36 -13.02 10.33
N PRO A 203 17.35 -12.23 10.76
CA PRO A 203 17.92 -11.13 9.95
C PRO A 203 18.67 -11.63 8.70
N GLU A 204 19.05 -12.92 8.64
CA GLU A 204 19.71 -13.54 7.49
C GLU A 204 18.73 -14.29 6.57
N GLY A 205 17.50 -14.54 7.04
CA GLY A 205 16.47 -15.28 6.30
C GLY A 205 15.68 -14.40 5.34
N GLU A 206 15.72 -14.74 4.05
CA GLU A 206 14.85 -14.11 3.05
C GLU A 206 13.49 -14.80 3.03
N ASN A 207 12.42 -14.03 3.21
CA ASN A 207 11.05 -14.49 3.01
C ASN A 207 10.69 -14.45 1.52
N TYR A 208 9.79 -15.31 1.07
CA TYR A 208 9.38 -15.39 -0.33
C TYR A 208 7.94 -14.97 -0.51
N CYS A 209 7.71 -13.99 -1.35
CA CYS A 209 6.40 -13.38 -1.57
C CYS A 209 5.97 -13.47 -3.03
N ILE A 210 4.67 -13.69 -3.21
CA ILE A 210 3.99 -13.67 -4.51
C ILE A 210 2.81 -12.74 -4.41
N ASN A 211 2.77 -11.73 -5.26
CA ASN A 211 1.61 -10.86 -5.40
C ASN A 211 0.47 -11.60 -6.08
N LEU A 212 -0.72 -11.49 -5.51
CA LEU A 212 -1.93 -12.09 -6.03
C LEU A 212 -2.64 -11.08 -6.91
N TYR A 213 -2.77 -11.38 -8.19
CA TYR A 213 -3.53 -10.61 -9.15
C TYR A 213 -4.73 -11.40 -9.64
N LEU A 214 -5.90 -10.79 -9.67
CA LEU A 214 -7.11 -11.31 -10.31
C LEU A 214 -7.33 -10.49 -11.59
N GLY A 215 -6.91 -11.05 -12.72
CA GLY A 215 -6.82 -10.31 -13.98
C GLY A 215 -5.72 -9.23 -13.92
N SER A 216 -6.11 -7.97 -14.08
CA SER A 216 -5.20 -6.82 -13.96
C SER A 216 -5.13 -6.24 -12.55
N SER A 217 -6.09 -6.56 -11.68
CA SER A 217 -6.25 -5.95 -10.36
C SER A 217 -5.40 -6.67 -9.31
N TYR A 218 -4.65 -5.90 -8.53
CA TYR A 218 -3.92 -6.40 -7.37
C TYR A 218 -4.91 -6.74 -6.25
N TYR A 219 -4.83 -7.95 -5.74
CA TYR A 219 -5.69 -8.45 -4.67
C TYR A 219 -5.00 -8.45 -3.31
N GLY A 220 -3.72 -8.78 -3.25
CA GLY A 220 -2.97 -8.90 -2.01
C GLY A 220 -1.69 -9.71 -2.18
N THR A 221 -1.22 -10.34 -1.11
CA THR A 221 0.04 -11.11 -1.11
C THR A 221 -0.13 -12.52 -0.56
N CYS A 222 0.71 -13.42 -1.04
CA CYS A 222 0.91 -14.73 -0.47
C CYS A 222 2.39 -14.87 -0.09
N THR A 223 2.67 -15.04 1.19
CA THR A 223 4.05 -15.03 1.72
C THR A 223 4.39 -16.36 2.39
N LEU A 224 5.51 -16.96 1.98
CA LEU A 224 6.15 -18.08 2.67
C LEU A 224 7.30 -17.54 3.53
N TRP A 225 7.16 -17.70 4.84
CA TRP A 225 8.14 -17.19 5.80
C TRP A 225 9.28 -18.19 6.01
N ASN A 226 10.49 -17.70 5.98
CA ASN A 226 11.69 -18.49 6.29
C ASN A 226 11.93 -18.57 7.81
N LYS A 227 10.99 -19.17 8.54
CA LYS A 227 10.92 -19.09 10.01
C LYS A 227 11.22 -20.41 10.70
N LEU A 228 10.65 -21.52 10.25
CA LEU A 228 10.76 -22.81 10.92
C LEU A 228 11.91 -23.66 10.39
N ARG A 229 12.22 -23.56 9.12
CA ARG A 229 13.38 -24.18 8.48
C ARG A 229 13.87 -23.32 7.30
N PRO A 230 15.15 -23.44 6.93
CA PRO A 230 15.66 -22.77 5.73
C PRO A 230 14.85 -23.14 4.48
N MET A 231 14.49 -22.14 3.71
CA MET A 231 13.73 -22.26 2.48
C MET A 231 14.68 -22.61 1.30
N ASN A 232 14.30 -23.57 0.50
CA ASN A 232 15.08 -23.97 -0.67
C ASN A 232 14.40 -23.58 -2.00
N VAL A 233 15.08 -23.81 -3.12
CA VAL A 233 14.57 -23.46 -4.46
C VAL A 233 13.30 -24.26 -4.79
N ARG A 234 13.24 -25.54 -4.40
CA ARG A 234 12.06 -26.39 -4.60
C ARG A 234 10.82 -25.81 -3.91
N ASP A 235 10.97 -25.31 -2.68
CA ASP A 235 9.88 -24.69 -1.94
C ASP A 235 9.32 -23.49 -2.70
N LYS A 236 10.19 -22.64 -3.24
CA LYS A 236 9.78 -21.49 -4.05
C LYS A 236 8.99 -21.91 -5.29
N LEU A 237 9.44 -22.96 -6.00
CA LEU A 237 8.76 -23.48 -7.18
C LEU A 237 7.39 -24.09 -6.88
N LEU A 238 7.27 -24.82 -5.76
CA LEU A 238 6.00 -25.38 -5.33
C LEU A 238 5.07 -24.31 -4.77
N PHE A 239 5.63 -23.29 -4.10
CA PHE A 239 4.84 -22.17 -3.59
C PHE A 239 4.24 -21.32 -4.70
N ALA A 240 4.92 -21.18 -5.83
CA ALA A 240 4.32 -20.57 -7.03
C ALA A 240 3.08 -21.33 -7.51
N GLN A 241 3.09 -22.67 -7.46
CA GLN A 241 1.91 -23.48 -7.78
C GLN A 241 0.81 -23.33 -6.73
N PHE A 242 1.18 -23.24 -5.45
CA PHE A 242 0.24 -22.95 -4.37
C PHE A 242 -0.48 -21.61 -4.59
N ALA A 243 0.26 -20.56 -4.95
CA ALA A 243 -0.32 -19.25 -5.24
C ALA A 243 -1.36 -19.29 -6.39
N GLU A 244 -1.16 -20.17 -7.39
CA GLU A 244 -2.18 -20.36 -8.46
C GLU A 244 -3.46 -21.00 -7.93
N PHE A 245 -3.40 -21.95 -6.98
CA PHE A 245 -4.59 -22.47 -6.31
C PHE A 245 -5.30 -21.38 -5.48
N ILE A 246 -4.54 -20.53 -4.80
CA ILE A 246 -5.13 -19.40 -4.06
C ILE A 246 -5.80 -18.42 -5.00
N LYS A 247 -5.20 -18.08 -6.14
CA LYS A 247 -5.85 -17.23 -7.16
C LYS A 247 -7.15 -17.84 -7.70
N GLN A 248 -7.17 -19.16 -7.94
CA GLN A 248 -8.38 -19.87 -8.35
C GLN A 248 -9.46 -19.79 -7.27
N TYR A 249 -9.10 -20.03 -6.01
CA TYR A 249 -9.99 -19.87 -4.86
C TYR A 249 -10.60 -18.47 -4.82
N LEU A 250 -9.77 -17.43 -4.83
CA LEU A 250 -10.21 -16.04 -4.76
C LEU A 250 -11.10 -15.65 -5.95
N SER A 251 -10.79 -16.16 -7.14
CA SER A 251 -11.61 -15.94 -8.34
C SER A 251 -12.97 -16.63 -8.29
N SER A 252 -13.11 -17.70 -7.52
CA SER A 252 -14.34 -18.48 -7.39
C SER A 252 -15.28 -17.96 -6.29
N GLN A 253 -14.77 -17.09 -5.40
CA GLN A 253 -15.59 -16.51 -4.35
C GLN A 253 -16.57 -15.50 -4.93
N PRO A 254 -17.89 -15.63 -4.71
CA PRO A 254 -18.79 -14.53 -4.98
C PRO A 254 -18.36 -13.40 -4.05
N SER A 255 -17.92 -12.31 -4.65
CA SER A 255 -17.32 -11.16 -3.97
C SER A 255 -18.28 -10.55 -2.94
N ALA A 256 -18.30 -11.14 -1.77
CA ALA A 256 -19.19 -10.70 -0.68
C ALA A 256 -18.67 -9.44 0.04
N SER A 257 -17.41 -9.05 -0.12
CA SER A 257 -16.88 -7.80 0.46
C SER A 257 -16.00 -7.00 -0.49
N GLY A 258 -15.36 -7.63 -1.47
CA GLY A 258 -14.48 -6.93 -2.42
C GLY A 258 -15.24 -6.11 -3.47
N HIS A 259 -16.40 -6.54 -3.94
CA HIS A 259 -17.17 -5.83 -4.97
C HIS A 259 -17.75 -4.52 -4.42
N ASN A 260 -18.30 -4.52 -3.20
CA ASN A 260 -18.86 -3.30 -2.62
C ASN A 260 -17.76 -2.25 -2.35
N SER A 261 -16.61 -2.66 -1.83
CA SER A 261 -15.49 -1.75 -1.58
C SER A 261 -14.86 -1.23 -2.89
N VAL A 262 -14.65 -2.09 -3.89
CA VAL A 262 -14.13 -1.67 -5.21
C VAL A 262 -15.13 -0.78 -5.92
N THR A 263 -16.43 -1.10 -5.87
CA THR A 263 -17.49 -0.29 -6.47
C THR A 263 -17.58 1.08 -5.80
N MET A 264 -17.49 1.13 -4.46
CA MET A 264 -17.48 2.39 -3.71
C MET A 264 -16.32 3.30 -4.09
N LYS A 265 -15.10 2.73 -4.15
CA LYS A 265 -13.91 3.47 -4.55
C LYS A 265 -13.99 3.94 -6.00
N SER A 266 -14.54 3.14 -6.89
CA SER A 266 -14.78 3.52 -8.28
C SER A 266 -15.77 4.69 -8.37
N ILE A 267 -16.91 4.60 -7.70
CA ILE A 267 -17.90 5.67 -7.68
C ILE A 267 -17.33 6.96 -7.07
N PHE A 268 -16.63 6.85 -5.95
CA PHE A 268 -16.00 8.01 -5.34
C PHE A 268 -14.93 8.62 -6.25
N SER A 269 -14.13 7.80 -6.93
CA SER A 269 -13.18 8.24 -7.95
C SER A 269 -13.88 8.99 -9.08
N ASP A 270 -14.99 8.48 -9.59
CA ASP A 270 -15.76 9.13 -10.65
C ASP A 270 -16.36 10.47 -10.19
N LEU A 271 -16.89 10.55 -8.96
CA LEU A 271 -17.41 11.78 -8.36
C LEU A 271 -16.33 12.88 -8.23
N VAL A 272 -15.08 12.48 -7.96
CA VAL A 272 -13.97 13.42 -7.81
C VAL A 272 -13.36 13.83 -9.17
N HIS A 273 -13.33 12.92 -10.16
CA HIS A 273 -12.77 13.20 -11.47
C HIS A 273 -13.70 14.01 -12.40
N SER A 274 -14.99 13.72 -12.36
CA SER A 274 -15.94 14.25 -13.34
C SER A 274 -16.95 15.19 -12.70
N PHE A 275 -17.29 16.28 -13.40
CA PHE A 275 -18.54 16.95 -13.09
C PHE A 275 -19.68 16.11 -13.69
N PRO A 276 -20.70 15.77 -12.92
CA PRO A 276 -21.81 14.97 -13.41
C PRO A 276 -22.57 15.68 -14.53
N THR A 277 -22.73 15.01 -15.66
CA THR A 277 -23.37 15.55 -16.85
C THR A 277 -24.84 15.11 -17.02
N SER A 278 -25.31 14.12 -16.24
CA SER A 278 -26.73 13.70 -16.29
C SER A 278 -27.21 13.15 -14.93
N GLY A 279 -28.45 13.51 -14.54
CA GLY A 279 -28.97 13.29 -13.18
C GLY A 279 -29.33 11.85 -12.79
N GLN A 280 -29.75 10.99 -13.73
CA GLN A 280 -30.34 9.68 -13.36
C GLN A 280 -29.32 8.59 -13.01
N ASP A 281 -28.18 8.54 -13.69
CA ASP A 281 -27.14 7.54 -13.42
C ASP A 281 -26.35 7.81 -12.12
N LEU A 282 -26.43 9.05 -11.63
CA LEU A 282 -25.70 9.49 -10.46
C LEU A 282 -26.53 9.44 -9.16
N GLU A 283 -27.84 9.58 -9.22
CA GLU A 283 -28.69 9.38 -8.04
C GLU A 283 -28.50 7.96 -7.49
N TRP A 284 -28.48 6.97 -8.37
CA TRP A 284 -28.15 5.59 -8.00
C TRP A 284 -26.74 5.47 -7.36
N ALA A 285 -25.74 6.15 -7.88
CA ALA A 285 -24.37 6.12 -7.33
C ALA A 285 -24.32 6.76 -5.93
N VAL A 286 -25.00 7.87 -5.72
CA VAL A 286 -25.11 8.55 -4.41
C VAL A 286 -25.83 7.67 -3.40
N ASP A 287 -26.94 7.03 -3.80
CA ASP A 287 -27.66 6.11 -2.93
C ASP A 287 -26.82 4.88 -2.59
N LEU A 288 -26.04 4.38 -3.53
CA LEU A 288 -25.10 3.29 -3.30
C LEU A 288 -24.00 3.69 -2.30
N VAL A 289 -23.45 4.91 -2.41
CA VAL A 289 -22.47 5.45 -1.45
C VAL A 289 -23.08 5.52 -0.05
N LYS A 290 -24.29 6.09 0.08
CA LYS A 290 -24.99 6.20 1.36
C LYS A 290 -25.30 4.83 1.96
N ASN A 291 -25.78 3.89 1.16
CA ASN A 291 -26.16 2.56 1.62
C ASN A 291 -24.94 1.71 2.04
N ASN A 292 -23.83 1.78 1.29
CA ASN A 292 -22.63 1.00 1.59
C ASN A 292 -21.85 1.51 2.81
N LEU A 293 -21.97 2.80 3.12
CA LEU A 293 -21.38 3.36 4.34
C LEU A 293 -22.29 3.14 5.57
N HIS A 294 -23.35 2.31 5.45
CA HIS A 294 -24.31 2.01 6.52
C HIS A 294 -24.91 3.27 7.17
N LEU A 295 -25.05 4.33 6.38
CA LEU A 295 -25.55 5.61 6.84
C LEU A 295 -27.08 5.55 6.87
N THR A 296 -27.64 5.31 8.03
CA THR A 296 -29.09 5.47 8.23
C THR A 296 -29.45 6.96 8.13
N HIS A 297 -30.50 7.27 7.39
CA HIS A 297 -30.96 8.62 7.01
C HIS A 297 -31.12 9.65 8.15
N ALA A 298 -30.91 9.26 9.39
CA ALA A 298 -31.26 10.07 10.57
C ALA A 298 -30.07 10.84 11.21
N THR A 299 -28.81 10.67 10.76
CA THR A 299 -27.66 11.13 11.55
C THR A 299 -26.56 11.89 10.79
N LEU A 300 -26.69 12.14 9.48
CA LEU A 300 -25.64 12.78 8.69
C LEU A 300 -26.09 14.10 8.10
N ASP A 301 -25.47 15.17 8.54
CA ASP A 301 -25.75 16.51 8.02
C ASP A 301 -24.78 16.95 6.92
N ALA A 302 -23.54 16.45 6.92
CA ALA A 302 -22.54 16.92 5.97
C ALA A 302 -21.41 15.91 5.72
N TRP A 303 -20.62 16.19 4.68
CA TRP A 303 -19.41 15.47 4.29
C TRP A 303 -18.20 16.39 4.29
N HIS A 304 -17.03 15.84 4.49
CA HIS A 304 -15.77 16.51 4.19
C HIS A 304 -14.96 15.69 3.18
N ILE A 305 -14.21 16.37 2.33
CA ILE A 305 -13.07 15.78 1.60
C ILE A 305 -11.80 16.08 2.38
N LEU A 306 -11.06 15.02 2.67
CA LEU A 306 -9.72 15.08 3.24
C LEU A 306 -8.72 14.79 2.14
N VAL A 307 -7.71 15.65 1.96
CA VAL A 307 -6.61 15.41 1.03
C VAL A 307 -5.32 15.29 1.83
N ILE A 308 -4.65 14.14 1.69
CA ILE A 308 -3.46 13.79 2.46
C ILE A 308 -2.28 13.59 1.52
N ARG A 309 -1.13 14.14 1.89
CA ARG A 309 0.12 13.99 1.15
C ARG A 309 1.30 13.82 2.09
N SER A 310 2.28 13.01 1.69
CA SER A 310 3.54 12.87 2.41
C SER A 310 4.32 14.19 2.41
N ALA A 311 4.88 14.55 3.56
CA ALA A 311 5.78 15.68 3.67
C ALA A 311 7.17 15.37 3.09
N ASN A 312 7.60 14.09 3.12
CA ASN A 312 8.85 13.61 2.55
C ASN A 312 8.61 12.33 1.72
N ARG A 313 9.18 12.26 0.51
CA ARG A 313 9.07 11.11 -0.39
C ARG A 313 9.78 9.83 0.10
N ASN A 314 10.48 9.84 1.22
CA ASN A 314 11.43 8.79 1.62
C ASN A 314 10.88 7.68 2.53
N LYS A 315 9.61 7.74 2.95
CA LYS A 315 8.95 6.63 3.66
C LYS A 315 7.63 6.32 2.97
N ALA A 316 7.70 5.49 1.95
CA ALA A 316 6.51 5.12 1.20
C ALA A 316 5.91 3.83 1.76
N LEU A 317 4.90 3.95 2.61
CA LEU A 317 3.90 2.90 2.75
C LEU A 317 3.07 2.82 1.47
N PRO A 318 2.53 1.64 1.13
CA PRO A 318 1.54 1.52 0.06
C PRO A 318 0.40 2.50 0.29
N ALA A 319 0.02 3.24 -0.74
CA ALA A 319 -1.07 4.19 -0.63
C ALA A 319 -2.38 3.48 -0.23
N GLU A 320 -2.57 2.25 -0.67
CA GLU A 320 -3.69 1.39 -0.32
C GLU A 320 -3.71 1.03 1.18
N TYR A 321 -2.54 0.81 1.78
CA TYR A 321 -2.42 0.59 3.23
C TYR A 321 -2.84 1.84 4.01
N ILE A 322 -2.40 3.01 3.56
CA ILE A 322 -2.76 4.28 4.20
C ILE A 322 -4.27 4.54 4.05
N CYS A 323 -4.86 4.29 2.86
CA CYS A 323 -6.30 4.37 2.66
C CYS A 323 -7.05 3.48 3.64
N ALA A 324 -6.62 2.23 3.80
CA ALA A 324 -7.23 1.29 4.73
C ALA A 324 -7.10 1.74 6.20
N SER A 325 -5.94 2.26 6.60
CA SER A 325 -5.72 2.79 7.94
C SER A 325 -6.63 3.99 8.24
N LEU A 326 -6.85 4.86 7.26
CA LEU A 326 -7.79 5.97 7.39
C LEU A 326 -9.25 5.50 7.50
N GLU A 327 -9.64 4.50 6.69
CA GLU A 327 -10.99 3.90 6.73
C GLU A 327 -11.27 3.21 8.08
N ASP A 328 -10.24 2.65 8.74
CA ASP A 328 -10.39 2.06 10.08
C ASP A 328 -10.48 3.11 11.19
N MET A 329 -9.68 4.18 11.08
CA MET A 329 -9.70 5.26 12.08
C MET A 329 -10.94 6.15 11.96
N LEU A 330 -11.41 6.37 10.74
CA LEU A 330 -12.58 7.20 10.44
C LEU A 330 -13.75 6.32 10.03
N THR A 331 -14.59 5.96 10.97
CA THR A 331 -15.75 5.12 10.71
C THR A 331 -16.63 5.68 9.58
N CYS A 332 -17.12 4.80 8.72
CA CYS A 332 -17.95 5.15 7.56
C CYS A 332 -17.26 6.05 6.51
N SER A 333 -15.94 6.11 6.48
CA SER A 333 -15.20 6.83 5.44
C SER A 333 -14.82 5.91 4.27
N THR A 334 -14.47 6.51 3.14
CA THR A 334 -13.85 5.80 2.01
C THR A 334 -12.67 6.61 1.48
N ALA A 335 -11.56 5.95 1.22
CA ALA A 335 -10.33 6.58 0.77
C ALA A 335 -9.83 5.98 -0.55
N ILE A 336 -9.36 6.84 -1.45
CA ILE A 336 -8.80 6.48 -2.75
C ILE A 336 -7.45 7.16 -2.96
N VAL A 337 -6.69 6.64 -3.89
CA VAL A 337 -5.46 7.27 -4.38
C VAL A 337 -5.77 8.02 -5.66
N LEU A 338 -5.40 9.30 -5.69
CA LEU A 338 -5.61 10.18 -6.84
C LEU A 338 -4.41 11.12 -6.98
N ASP A 339 -3.77 11.15 -8.17
CA ASP A 339 -2.64 12.04 -8.48
C ASP A 339 -1.54 12.07 -7.38
N GLU A 340 -1.09 10.90 -6.91
CA GLU A 340 -0.12 10.73 -5.81
C GLU A 340 -0.58 11.30 -4.45
N GLN A 341 -1.86 11.59 -4.30
CA GLN A 341 -2.49 12.02 -3.05
C GLN A 341 -3.47 10.97 -2.57
N ILE A 342 -3.73 10.95 -1.29
CA ILE A 342 -4.83 10.16 -0.73
C ILE A 342 -5.99 11.09 -0.50
N VAL A 343 -7.13 10.75 -1.06
CA VAL A 343 -8.37 11.49 -0.97
C VAL A 343 -9.38 10.65 -0.20
N CYS A 344 -9.88 11.18 0.91
CA CYS A 344 -10.83 10.49 1.77
C CYS A 344 -12.14 11.28 1.84
N LEU A 345 -13.25 10.59 1.61
CA LEU A 345 -14.60 11.08 1.86
C LEU A 345 -14.98 10.70 3.29
N CYS A 346 -15.20 11.68 4.14
CA CYS A 346 -15.51 11.49 5.55
C CYS A 346 -16.89 12.07 5.87
N PRO A 347 -17.85 11.25 6.37
CA PRO A 347 -19.14 11.73 6.81
C PRO A 347 -19.07 12.41 8.18
N LEU A 348 -19.99 13.30 8.45
CA LEU A 348 -20.09 14.07 9.67
C LEU A 348 -21.33 13.70 10.50
N PRO A 349 -21.18 13.36 11.78
CA PRO A 349 -22.34 13.27 12.68
C PRO A 349 -22.92 14.64 13.00
N VAL A 350 -24.23 14.66 13.21
CA VAL A 350 -24.99 15.87 13.60
C VAL A 350 -24.52 16.38 14.98
N GLY A 351 -24.21 17.66 15.07
CA GLY A 351 -24.09 18.38 16.34
C GLY A 351 -22.71 18.42 17.02
N GLU A 352 -21.68 17.79 16.46
CA GLU A 352 -20.32 17.91 16.95
C GLU A 352 -19.47 18.83 16.06
N SER A 353 -18.51 19.54 16.67
CA SER A 353 -17.46 20.22 15.92
C SER A 353 -16.53 19.17 15.30
N CYS A 354 -16.97 18.60 14.22
CA CYS A 354 -16.39 17.40 13.62
C CYS A 354 -14.98 17.60 13.10
N GLU A 355 -14.63 18.82 12.68
CA GLU A 355 -13.25 19.12 12.28
C GLU A 355 -12.29 18.92 13.46
N SER A 356 -12.68 19.22 14.71
CA SER A 356 -11.85 18.96 15.88
C SER A 356 -11.70 17.46 16.13
N THR A 357 -12.77 16.70 16.02
CA THR A 357 -12.75 15.24 16.22
C THR A 357 -11.86 14.55 15.16
N ILE A 358 -11.98 14.91 13.87
CA ILE A 358 -11.09 14.42 12.82
C ILE A 358 -9.63 14.79 13.13
N CYS A 359 -9.37 16.02 13.56
CA CYS A 359 -8.04 16.46 13.91
C CYS A 359 -7.45 15.67 15.08
N ASP A 360 -8.22 15.43 16.13
CA ASP A 360 -7.77 14.71 17.32
C ASP A 360 -7.46 13.23 16.99
N ILE A 361 -8.26 12.60 16.16
CA ILE A 361 -8.06 11.21 15.72
C ILE A 361 -6.82 11.08 14.81
N LEU A 362 -6.67 11.99 13.84
CA LEU A 362 -5.66 11.84 12.79
C LEU A 362 -4.30 12.46 13.16
N LEU A 363 -4.25 13.43 14.06
CA LEU A 363 -3.00 14.15 14.35
C LEU A 363 -1.85 13.25 14.80
N PRO A 364 -2.03 12.25 15.68
CA PRO A 364 -0.96 11.32 16.03
C PRO A 364 -0.46 10.54 14.82
N TYR A 365 -1.37 9.99 14.03
CA TYR A 365 -1.04 9.23 12.83
C TYR A 365 -0.30 10.07 11.78
N LEU A 366 -0.76 11.31 11.54
CA LEU A 366 -0.10 12.23 10.61
C LEU A 366 1.30 12.62 11.07
N ALA A 367 1.51 12.72 12.39
CA ALA A 367 2.82 13.02 12.97
C ALA A 367 3.80 11.86 12.79
N ASP A 368 3.37 10.64 13.11
CA ASP A 368 4.18 9.42 13.01
C ASP A 368 4.58 9.13 11.56
N MET A 369 3.63 9.29 10.63
CA MET A 369 3.82 9.06 9.19
C MET A 369 4.47 10.21 8.44
N ASN A 370 4.65 11.34 9.08
CA ASN A 370 5.11 12.57 8.44
C ASN A 370 4.21 13.00 7.27
N PHE A 371 2.89 12.92 7.45
CA PHE A 371 1.88 13.39 6.52
C PHE A 371 1.34 14.77 6.85
N GLN A 372 0.78 15.41 5.83
CA GLN A 372 0.04 16.66 5.94
C GLN A 372 -1.35 16.47 5.34
N LEU A 373 -2.35 17.01 5.96
CA LEU A 373 -3.78 16.87 5.66
C LEU A 373 -4.39 18.24 5.41
N ALA A 374 -5.23 18.34 4.36
CA ALA A 374 -6.17 19.45 4.24
C ALA A 374 -7.61 18.96 4.35
N ILE A 375 -8.46 19.77 4.99
CA ILE A 375 -9.89 19.50 5.21
C ILE A 375 -10.68 20.52 4.41
N SER A 376 -11.60 20.04 3.55
CA SER A 376 -12.52 20.90 2.79
C SER A 376 -13.55 21.58 3.72
N ALA A 377 -14.26 22.59 3.21
CA ALA A 377 -15.51 23.00 3.84
C ALA A 377 -16.52 21.84 3.86
N PRO A 378 -17.43 21.81 4.85
CA PRO A 378 -18.51 20.82 4.88
C PRO A 378 -19.46 20.99 3.70
N PHE A 379 -20.02 19.88 3.21
CA PHE A 379 -20.98 19.88 2.13
C PHE A 379 -22.02 18.75 2.28
N THR A 380 -23.23 18.97 1.77
CA THR A 380 -24.34 18.02 1.86
C THR A 380 -24.61 17.29 0.55
N ASP A 381 -24.21 17.88 -0.57
CA ASP A 381 -24.46 17.37 -1.91
C ASP A 381 -23.22 16.66 -2.45
N LEU A 382 -23.24 15.33 -2.52
CA LEU A 382 -22.13 14.50 -3.02
C LEU A 382 -21.73 14.81 -4.47
N PHE A 383 -22.59 15.39 -5.27
CA PHE A 383 -22.26 15.86 -6.63
C PHE A 383 -21.24 16.99 -6.62
N ARG A 384 -21.03 17.63 -5.48
CA ARG A 384 -20.00 18.65 -5.28
C ARG A 384 -18.65 18.10 -4.80
N ALA A 385 -18.51 16.78 -4.70
CA ALA A 385 -17.25 16.16 -4.22
C ALA A 385 -16.03 16.67 -4.98
N LYS A 386 -16.09 16.79 -6.30
CA LYS A 386 -15.01 17.36 -7.11
C LYS A 386 -14.63 18.77 -6.69
N SER A 387 -15.60 19.66 -6.47
CA SER A 387 -15.33 21.04 -6.05
C SER A 387 -14.65 21.07 -4.69
N HIS A 388 -15.08 20.20 -3.75
CA HIS A 388 -14.49 20.10 -2.41
C HIS A 388 -13.12 19.41 -2.42
N TYR A 389 -12.87 18.48 -3.35
CA TYR A 389 -11.53 17.95 -3.61
C TYR A 389 -10.57 19.03 -4.08
N LEU A 390 -10.96 19.81 -5.10
CA LEU A 390 -10.15 20.92 -5.61
C LEU A 390 -9.89 21.97 -4.52
N GLN A 391 -10.90 22.24 -3.69
CA GLN A 391 -10.80 23.14 -2.55
C GLN A 391 -9.75 22.63 -1.53
N ALA A 392 -9.85 21.36 -1.09
CA ALA A 392 -8.92 20.78 -0.14
C ALA A 392 -7.49 20.69 -0.71
N SER A 393 -7.34 20.32 -2.00
CA SER A 393 -6.05 20.28 -2.68
C SER A 393 -5.39 21.67 -2.74
N ALA A 394 -6.16 22.71 -3.06
CA ALA A 394 -5.69 24.09 -3.06
C ALA A 394 -5.25 24.57 -1.68
N ILE A 395 -5.99 24.21 -0.65
CA ILE A 395 -5.66 24.52 0.75
C ILE A 395 -4.41 23.76 1.21
N LEU A 396 -4.25 22.50 0.82
CA LEU A 396 -3.04 21.72 1.12
C LEU A 396 -1.79 22.40 0.55
N GLU A 397 -1.82 22.79 -0.72
CA GLU A 397 -0.70 23.49 -1.38
C GLU A 397 -0.41 24.86 -0.72
N THR A 398 -1.48 25.60 -0.39
CA THR A 398 -1.35 26.89 0.30
C THR A 398 -0.76 26.73 1.69
N GLY A 399 -1.30 25.83 2.51
CA GLY A 399 -0.85 25.55 3.87
C GLY A 399 0.60 25.07 3.91
N ARG A 400 0.97 24.13 3.03
CA ARG A 400 2.36 23.64 2.91
C ARG A 400 3.36 24.74 2.62
N ARG A 401 2.95 25.75 1.88
CA ARG A 401 3.82 26.86 1.51
C ARG A 401 3.99 27.88 2.62
N TYR A 402 2.92 28.16 3.37
CA TYR A 402 2.92 29.24 4.37
C TYR A 402 3.15 28.76 5.80
N ALA A 403 2.79 27.51 6.09
CA ALA A 403 2.96 26.91 7.41
C ALA A 403 3.42 25.45 7.29
N PRO A 404 4.61 25.18 6.72
CA PRO A 404 5.07 23.80 6.39
C PRO A 404 5.24 22.91 7.62
N GLN A 405 5.32 23.48 8.82
CA GLN A 405 5.41 22.75 10.09
C GLN A 405 4.05 22.25 10.59
N GLN A 406 2.95 22.82 10.09
CA GLN A 406 1.62 22.35 10.42
C GLN A 406 1.31 21.02 9.72
N ARG A 407 0.51 20.19 10.39
CA ARG A 407 0.07 18.90 9.88
C ARG A 407 -1.33 18.93 9.28
N ILE A 408 -2.17 19.84 9.76
CA ILE A 408 -3.58 19.95 9.37
C ILE A 408 -3.88 21.38 8.93
N TYR A 409 -4.45 21.48 7.73
CA TYR A 409 -4.85 22.75 7.11
C TYR A 409 -6.37 22.76 6.92
N ARG A 410 -7.06 23.67 7.59
CA ARG A 410 -8.51 23.81 7.48
C ARG A 410 -8.86 24.81 6.37
N PHE A 411 -9.95 24.56 5.69
CA PHE A 411 -10.40 25.48 4.65
C PHE A 411 -10.61 26.90 5.16
N SER A 412 -11.26 27.05 6.34
CA SER A 412 -11.51 28.37 6.98
C SER A 412 -10.26 29.21 7.15
N ASP A 413 -9.13 28.57 7.48
CA ASP A 413 -7.90 29.25 7.86
C ASP A 413 -7.08 29.70 6.64
N TYR A 414 -7.21 28.98 5.51
CA TYR A 414 -6.36 29.19 4.34
C TYR A 414 -7.11 29.70 3.09
N ILE A 415 -8.44 29.85 3.13
CA ILE A 415 -9.20 30.31 1.96
C ILE A 415 -8.84 31.74 1.58
N LEU A 416 -8.70 32.63 2.56
CA LEU A 416 -8.35 34.02 2.29
C LEU A 416 -6.93 34.15 1.72
N PRO A 417 -5.89 33.54 2.32
CA PRO A 417 -4.57 33.42 1.69
C PRO A 417 -4.60 32.89 0.27
N TYR A 418 -5.36 31.83 0.04
CA TYR A 418 -5.50 31.25 -1.31
C TYR A 418 -6.10 32.25 -2.30
N MET A 419 -7.23 32.89 -1.95
CA MET A 419 -7.90 33.87 -2.79
C MET A 419 -6.99 35.05 -3.12
N LEU A 420 -6.33 35.63 -2.12
CA LEU A 420 -5.43 36.78 -2.29
C LEU A 420 -4.31 36.44 -3.27
N ARG A 421 -3.72 35.26 -3.12
CA ARG A 421 -2.63 34.84 -4.01
C ARG A 421 -3.09 34.65 -5.45
N HIS A 422 -4.24 34.02 -5.68
CA HIS A 422 -4.74 33.78 -7.04
C HIS A 422 -5.28 35.05 -7.69
N SER A 423 -5.76 36.02 -6.88
CA SER A 423 -6.20 37.33 -7.39
C SER A 423 -5.03 38.25 -7.71
N SER A 424 -3.88 38.13 -7.04
CA SER A 424 -2.70 38.97 -7.25
C SER A 424 -1.96 38.65 -8.55
N GLY A 425 -2.15 37.46 -9.13
CA GLY A 425 -1.45 37.02 -10.33
C GLY A 425 0.07 37.03 -10.16
N GLU A 426 0.78 37.68 -11.07
CA GLU A 426 2.24 37.86 -11.03
C GLU A 426 2.70 39.10 -10.24
N LEU A 427 1.77 39.88 -9.68
CA LEU A 427 2.11 41.12 -8.98
C LEU A 427 2.76 40.79 -7.62
N ASP A 428 3.81 41.53 -7.32
CA ASP A 428 4.53 41.45 -6.07
C ASP A 428 3.71 42.09 -4.93
N THR A 429 3.78 41.56 -3.73
CA THR A 429 3.06 42.08 -2.55
C THR A 429 3.34 43.57 -2.33
N GLU A 430 4.59 44.00 -2.57
CA GLU A 430 4.96 45.42 -2.47
C GLU A 430 4.16 46.35 -3.40
N THR A 431 3.66 45.83 -4.52
CA THR A 431 2.84 46.60 -5.48
C THR A 431 1.48 46.97 -4.91
N PHE A 432 0.98 46.18 -3.94
CA PHE A 432 -0.29 46.43 -3.27
C PHE A 432 -0.19 47.42 -2.11
N LEU A 433 1.04 47.80 -1.68
CA LEU A 433 1.22 48.64 -0.51
C LEU A 433 1.22 50.10 -0.94
N THR A 434 0.32 50.91 -0.33
CA THR A 434 0.36 52.38 -0.52
C THR A 434 1.63 52.97 0.09
N PRO A 435 2.09 54.11 -0.41
CA PRO A 435 3.24 54.82 0.17
C PRO A 435 3.09 55.04 1.67
N GLY A 436 1.91 55.47 2.14
CA GLY A 436 1.64 55.71 3.54
C GLY A 436 1.69 54.41 4.39
N LEU A 437 1.25 53.25 3.83
CA LEU A 437 1.36 51.98 4.51
C LEU A 437 2.82 51.52 4.62
N LYS A 438 3.64 51.74 3.59
CA LYS A 438 5.10 51.50 3.62
C LYS A 438 5.80 52.37 4.68
N GLU A 439 5.44 53.65 4.71
CA GLU A 439 5.95 54.59 5.72
C GLU A 439 5.57 54.12 7.13
N LEU A 440 4.31 53.71 7.37
CA LEU A 440 3.84 53.22 8.67
C LEU A 440 4.64 52.00 9.14
N MET A 441 4.98 51.10 8.21
CA MET A 441 5.80 49.91 8.53
C MET A 441 7.24 50.22 8.88
N GLN A 442 7.77 51.36 8.41
CA GLN A 442 9.14 51.83 8.64
C GLN A 442 9.27 52.76 9.83
N LEU A 443 8.16 53.11 10.50
CA LEU A 443 8.21 53.94 11.69
C LEU A 443 8.91 53.17 12.83
N ASP A 444 10.21 53.42 12.97
CA ASP A 444 11.00 52.92 14.09
C ASP A 444 10.78 53.79 15.32
N GLY A 445 10.45 53.20 16.45
CA GLY A 445 10.27 53.91 17.69
C GLY A 445 9.76 53.06 18.85
N THR A 446 9.55 53.70 19.98
CA THR A 446 8.98 53.05 21.18
C THR A 446 7.49 52.71 21.04
N VAL A 447 6.85 53.15 19.94
CA VAL A 447 5.42 52.97 19.67
C VAL A 447 5.23 52.03 18.52
N ASP A 448 4.61 50.88 18.76
CA ASP A 448 4.21 49.96 17.74
C ASP A 448 2.93 50.45 17.04
N TYR A 449 3.12 51.23 15.99
CA TYR A 449 2.01 51.74 15.15
C TYR A 449 1.38 50.63 14.29
N TRP A 450 2.19 49.67 13.82
CA TRP A 450 1.70 48.57 13.00
C TRP A 450 0.78 47.64 13.81
N GLY A 451 1.22 47.18 14.97
CA GLY A 451 0.39 46.40 15.88
C GLY A 451 -0.84 47.14 16.37
N THR A 452 -0.71 48.47 16.59
CA THR A 452 -1.83 49.34 16.98
C THR A 452 -2.88 49.40 15.85
N LEU A 453 -2.48 49.59 14.60
CA LEU A 453 -3.39 49.59 13.44
C LEU A 453 -4.09 48.22 13.31
N ARG A 454 -3.35 47.12 13.39
CA ARG A 454 -3.90 45.78 13.33
C ARG A 454 -4.99 45.58 14.38
N LEU A 455 -4.67 45.79 15.60
CA LEU A 455 -5.61 45.58 16.71
C LEU A 455 -6.81 46.55 16.65
N TYR A 456 -6.62 47.75 16.10
CA TYR A 456 -7.70 48.69 15.86
C TYR A 456 -8.66 48.19 14.78
N LEU A 457 -8.13 47.64 13.70
CA LEU A 457 -8.95 47.00 12.64
C LEU A 457 -9.66 45.75 13.17
N ASP A 458 -8.98 44.90 13.95
CA ASP A 458 -9.54 43.69 14.53
C ASP A 458 -10.67 43.99 15.53
N ASN A 459 -10.59 45.10 16.21
CA ASN A 459 -11.62 45.64 17.09
C ASN A 459 -12.67 46.49 16.35
N GLU A 460 -12.82 46.33 15.04
CA GLU A 460 -13.80 47.04 14.21
C GLU A 460 -13.73 48.58 14.39
N CYS A 461 -12.51 49.08 14.53
CA CYS A 461 -12.23 50.50 14.78
C CYS A 461 -12.78 51.06 16.11
N ASN A 462 -13.01 50.21 17.10
CA ASN A 462 -13.42 50.62 18.42
C ASN A 462 -12.21 51.05 19.27
N ALA A 463 -11.99 52.37 19.40
CA ALA A 463 -10.87 52.92 20.13
C ALA A 463 -10.85 52.53 21.63
N SER A 464 -12.02 52.39 22.26
CA SER A 464 -12.08 52.01 23.68
C SER A 464 -11.63 50.58 23.92
N LYS A 465 -12.11 49.64 23.10
CA LYS A 465 -11.72 48.24 23.16
C LYS A 465 -10.22 48.08 22.80
N THR A 466 -9.76 48.77 21.76
CA THR A 466 -8.35 48.73 21.34
C THR A 466 -7.42 49.28 22.45
N ALA A 467 -7.80 50.35 23.16
CA ALA A 467 -7.04 50.87 24.26
C ALA A 467 -6.94 49.86 25.41
N GLN A 468 -8.05 49.16 25.71
CA GLN A 468 -8.09 48.10 26.71
C GLN A 468 -7.17 46.93 26.36
N ASP A 469 -7.23 46.46 25.13
CA ASP A 469 -6.42 45.33 24.66
C ASP A 469 -4.92 45.65 24.57
N LEU A 470 -4.58 46.94 24.31
CA LEU A 470 -3.20 47.42 24.35
C LEU A 470 -2.71 47.80 25.76
N TYR A 471 -3.54 47.64 26.79
CA TYR A 471 -3.26 48.09 28.17
C TYR A 471 -2.90 49.58 28.23
N LEU A 472 -3.56 50.43 27.41
CA LEU A 472 -3.35 51.84 27.32
C LEU A 472 -4.57 52.63 27.81
N HIS A 473 -4.33 53.84 28.33
CA HIS A 473 -5.43 54.78 28.47
C HIS A 473 -5.88 55.32 27.11
N ARG A 474 -7.18 55.54 26.92
CA ARG A 474 -7.75 56.04 25.66
C ARG A 474 -7.06 57.33 25.15
N SER A 475 -6.68 58.23 26.08
CA SER A 475 -5.95 59.47 25.73
C SER A 475 -4.55 59.21 25.15
N SER A 476 -3.93 58.08 25.47
CA SER A 476 -2.64 57.66 24.89
C SER A 476 -2.79 56.97 23.54
N LEU A 477 -3.95 56.34 23.28
CA LEU A 477 -4.24 55.70 21.99
C LEU A 477 -4.61 56.71 20.91
N LEU A 478 -5.38 57.79 21.25
CA LEU A 478 -5.86 58.74 20.24
C LEU A 478 -4.73 59.39 19.42
N PRO A 479 -3.64 59.88 20.00
CA PRO A 479 -2.51 60.44 19.22
C PRO A 479 -1.86 59.40 18.29
N ARG A 480 -1.85 58.11 18.69
CA ARG A 480 -1.35 57.04 17.82
C ARG A 480 -2.28 56.83 16.61
N LEU A 481 -3.58 56.82 16.85
CA LEU A 481 -4.58 56.70 15.79
C LEU A 481 -4.56 57.92 14.85
N ASP A 482 -4.33 59.13 15.37
CA ASP A 482 -4.21 60.33 14.56
C ASP A 482 -2.96 60.29 13.65
N LYS A 483 -1.82 59.78 14.17
CA LYS A 483 -0.64 59.52 13.35
C LYS A 483 -0.90 58.45 12.27
N ILE A 484 -1.57 57.36 12.62
CA ILE A 484 -1.96 56.30 11.65
C ILE A 484 -2.84 56.91 10.55
N ARG A 485 -3.88 57.67 10.92
CA ARG A 485 -4.78 58.33 9.96
C ARG A 485 -4.10 59.34 9.04
N SER A 486 -3.01 59.95 9.51
CA SER A 486 -2.24 60.84 8.64
C SER A 486 -1.46 60.11 7.54
N LEU A 487 -1.30 58.81 7.65
CA LEU A 487 -0.54 57.98 6.71
C LEU A 487 -1.43 57.04 5.89
N VAL A 488 -2.50 56.54 6.47
CA VAL A 488 -3.39 55.57 5.81
C VAL A 488 -4.86 55.98 5.98
N GLU A 489 -5.61 55.77 4.93
CA GLU A 489 -7.06 55.98 4.91
C GLU A 489 -7.79 54.82 5.51
N LEU A 490 -8.71 55.05 6.46
CA LEU A 490 -9.53 54.04 7.15
C LEU A 490 -10.99 54.46 7.43
N ASP A 491 -11.45 55.48 6.73
CA ASP A 491 -12.77 56.03 6.99
C ASP A 491 -13.89 55.16 6.42
N THR A 492 -13.64 54.54 5.26
CA THR A 492 -14.62 53.67 4.61
C THR A 492 -14.40 52.17 4.93
N PRO A 493 -15.47 51.36 4.85
CA PRO A 493 -15.35 49.91 4.97
C PRO A 493 -14.36 49.28 3.97
N GLU A 494 -14.36 49.77 2.72
CA GLU A 494 -13.48 49.29 1.65
C GLU A 494 -12.01 49.58 1.94
N GLN A 495 -11.67 50.75 2.47
CA GLN A 495 -10.32 51.11 2.88
C GLN A 495 -9.84 50.20 4.01
N ARG A 496 -10.69 49.95 5.01
CA ARG A 496 -10.37 49.05 6.13
C ARG A 496 -10.18 47.61 5.63
N LEU A 497 -11.03 47.15 4.71
CA LEU A 497 -10.87 45.83 4.10
C LEU A 497 -9.53 45.74 3.36
N TYR A 498 -9.21 46.75 2.53
CA TYR A 498 -7.95 46.78 1.81
C TYR A 498 -6.73 46.72 2.74
N LEU A 499 -6.70 47.46 3.85
CA LEU A 499 -5.62 47.42 4.82
C LEU A 499 -5.49 46.01 5.46
N ARG A 500 -6.61 45.37 5.80
CA ARG A 500 -6.61 43.98 6.33
C ARG A 500 -6.02 43.01 5.31
N LEU A 501 -6.40 43.12 4.01
CA LEU A 501 -5.87 42.28 2.96
C LEU A 501 -4.36 42.47 2.78
N CYS A 502 -3.88 43.73 2.78
CA CYS A 502 -2.44 44.04 2.75
C CYS A 502 -1.69 43.43 3.92
N MET A 503 -2.23 43.54 5.15
CA MET A 503 -1.64 42.93 6.33
C MET A 503 -1.56 41.40 6.23
N THR A 504 -2.61 40.76 5.74
CA THR A 504 -2.63 39.29 5.51
C THR A 504 -1.56 38.88 4.50
N LEU A 505 -1.43 39.59 3.37
CA LEU A 505 -0.39 39.32 2.37
C LEU A 505 1.02 39.45 2.95
N LEU A 506 1.27 40.47 3.75
CA LEU A 506 2.57 40.70 4.41
C LEU A 506 2.91 39.62 5.44
N ASP A 507 1.92 39.15 6.18
CA ASP A 507 2.13 38.05 7.13
C ASP A 507 2.48 36.75 6.40
N MET A 508 1.78 36.45 5.32
CA MET A 508 2.08 35.30 4.45
C MET A 508 3.52 35.36 3.91
N GLU A 509 4.02 36.52 3.53
CA GLU A 509 5.40 36.68 3.06
C GLU A 509 6.44 36.54 4.18
N LYS A 510 6.14 37.04 5.37
CA LYS A 510 7.02 36.90 6.54
C LYS A 510 7.18 35.43 6.95
N GLU A 511 6.10 34.65 6.90
CA GLU A 511 6.15 33.22 7.18
C GLU A 511 6.96 32.48 6.12
N ARG A 512 6.83 32.85 4.83
CA ARG A 512 7.63 32.29 3.75
C ARG A 512 9.13 32.54 3.88
N LYS A 513 9.55 33.69 4.44
CA LYS A 513 10.96 34.05 4.61
C LYS A 513 11.60 33.41 5.85
N LYS A 514 10.81 32.85 6.75
CA LYS A 514 11.28 32.11 7.94
C LYS A 514 11.53 30.63 7.68
N THR A 515 11.06 30.12 6.54
CA THR A 515 11.19 28.74 6.08
C THR A 515 12.29 28.60 5.04
#